data_42abbe34131bfbcaaec1982b8b5b3028
#
_entry.id   42abbe34131bfbcaaec1982b8b5b3028
#
_cell.length_a   1.000
_cell.length_b   1.000
_cell.length_c   1.000
_cell.angle_alpha   90.00
_cell.angle_beta   90.00
_cell.angle_gamma   90.00
#
_symmetry.space_group_name_H-M   'P 1'
#
loop_
_entity.id
_entity.type
_entity.pdbx_description
1 polymer ?
#
loop_
_entity_poly.entity_id
_entity_poly.type
_entity_poly.pdbx_seq_one_letter_code
_entity_poly.pdbx_strand_id
1 'polypeptide(L)'
;EMSASLVGSEMCIRDRQDTVGVIMLALDKGVPKVMTLKEMLQKYLAFQDEVIRRRTQFDLKKAEERAHILEGLRRAVDIVDEIIAAIRACKGGKPEAKAAIMEKFGFDDPQATAIVNFQLGQLAGLEILKIENELGDLHTKIDDWRGILADDAKVLQVVEDELNAMREKYGDDRRTEIAHVSGEVDIEDLIPEEESVFTLTHAGYIKRQPSDTYQAQRRGGRGITALSRKDEDFVEELFLASTHDYILFVTDMGRVYRLKGYQVYEGSRTSRGVNIVNLLPLQDGEQVTSMLRVPGGDNAEGYLTMVTKAGVIKRTALANYSNIRKNGLIAINLNEGDSLAWTRITSGEDELIVATRNGMAIRISENDARPLGRTATGVRAIRLKEGDSVVGVGVVREGATVLTVTEEGKGRRTDVRDYRTQYRGGLGIRNYGSKGHVAGLKVIDDTDDI
;
A
#
# COMPACT_ATOMS: atom_id res chain seq x y z
N GLU A 1 -0.54 9.66 -21.09
CA GLU A 1 -1.90 9.12 -20.83
C GLU A 1 -1.76 7.69 -20.29
N MET A 2 -1.74 7.55 -18.96
CA MET A 2 -1.88 6.23 -18.34
C MET A 2 -3.31 5.76 -18.56
N SER A 3 -3.47 4.58 -19.16
CA SER A 3 -4.79 4.06 -19.49
C SER A 3 -5.59 3.83 -18.21
N ALA A 4 -6.81 4.32 -18.16
CA ALA A 4 -7.73 4.26 -17.03
C ALA A 4 -8.06 2.82 -16.55
N SER A 5 -7.63 1.78 -17.28
CA SER A 5 -7.90 0.38 -16.94
C SER A 5 -6.92 -0.24 -15.92
N LEU A 6 -5.74 0.36 -15.73
CA LEU A 6 -4.78 -0.05 -14.68
C LEU A 6 -5.07 0.60 -13.31
N VAL A 7 -5.97 1.58 -13.30
CA VAL A 7 -6.24 2.45 -12.15
C VAL A 7 -7.31 1.85 -11.21
N GLY A 8 -8.08 0.85 -11.66
CA GLY A 8 -9.28 0.45 -10.93
C GLY A 8 -9.04 -0.39 -9.66
N SER A 9 -8.27 -1.46 -9.70
CA SER A 9 -8.17 -2.36 -8.54
C SER A 9 -6.86 -2.23 -7.77
N GLU A 10 -5.74 -1.97 -8.41
CA GLU A 10 -4.48 -1.72 -7.70
C GLU A 10 -4.45 -0.36 -7.00
N MET A 11 -5.13 0.65 -7.56
CA MET A 11 -5.24 1.98 -6.98
C MET A 11 -6.03 1.97 -5.67
N CYS A 12 -7.11 1.19 -5.56
CA CYS A 12 -7.95 1.17 -4.36
C CYS A 12 -7.25 0.56 -3.13
N ILE A 13 -6.27 -0.30 -3.30
CA ILE A 13 -5.55 -0.97 -2.20
C ILE A 13 -4.25 -0.23 -1.89
N ARG A 14 -3.48 0.19 -2.89
CA ARG A 14 -2.18 0.86 -2.71
C ARG A 14 -2.31 2.33 -2.30
N ASP A 15 -3.36 3.02 -2.73
CA ASP A 15 -3.58 4.43 -2.38
C ASP A 15 -4.07 4.64 -0.95
N ARG A 16 -4.39 3.59 -0.21
CA ARG A 16 -4.90 3.67 1.17
C ARG A 16 -3.85 3.41 2.24
N GLN A 17 -2.76 2.74 1.91
CA GLN A 17 -1.65 2.52 2.83
C GLN A 17 -0.33 2.60 2.08
N ASP A 18 0.49 3.57 2.46
CA ASP A 18 1.82 3.75 1.90
C ASP A 18 2.84 4.00 3.00
N THR A 19 4.07 3.57 2.79
CA THR A 19 5.18 3.78 3.71
C THR A 19 6.06 4.89 3.19
N VAL A 20 6.06 6.03 3.90
CA VAL A 20 6.89 7.18 3.56
C VAL A 20 8.17 7.15 4.38
N GLY A 21 9.30 6.97 3.72
CA GLY A 21 10.61 7.12 4.34
C GLY A 21 10.96 8.60 4.53
N VAL A 22 11.08 9.08 5.78
CA VAL A 22 11.45 10.45 6.08
C VAL A 22 12.94 10.54 6.39
N ILE A 23 13.70 11.21 5.51
CA ILE A 23 15.13 11.52 5.72
C ILE A 23 15.22 13.02 6.06
N MET A 24 15.47 13.33 7.33
CA MET A 24 15.56 14.70 7.81
C MET A 24 17.00 15.20 7.67
N LEU A 25 17.29 15.88 6.58
CA LEU A 25 18.58 16.51 6.29
C LEU A 25 18.51 18.00 6.59
N ALA A 26 19.40 18.50 7.44
CA ALA A 26 19.50 19.93 7.75
C ALA A 26 20.97 20.37 7.85
N LEU A 27 21.19 21.70 7.80
CA LEU A 27 22.51 22.30 8.00
C LEU A 27 22.72 22.62 9.48
N ASP A 28 23.69 21.95 10.10
CA ASP A 28 24.17 22.30 11.44
C ASP A 28 25.50 23.03 11.31
N LYS A 29 25.52 24.34 11.62
CA LYS A 29 26.70 25.22 11.47
C LYS A 29 27.34 25.17 10.08
N GLY A 30 26.49 25.10 9.04
CA GLY A 30 26.93 25.06 7.64
C GLY A 30 27.32 23.68 7.12
N VAL A 31 27.24 22.62 7.95
CA VAL A 31 27.52 21.24 7.54
C VAL A 31 26.22 20.46 7.38
N PRO A 32 25.97 19.83 6.23
CA PRO A 32 24.77 19.00 6.04
C PRO A 32 24.85 17.75 6.90
N LYS A 33 23.81 17.48 7.70
CA LYS A 33 23.72 16.33 8.58
C LYS A 33 22.31 15.73 8.57
N VAL A 34 22.23 14.41 8.51
CA VAL A 34 20.98 13.69 8.73
C VAL A 34 20.75 13.61 10.25
N MET A 35 19.57 14.03 10.69
CA MET A 35 19.24 14.13 12.11
C MET A 35 17.91 13.43 12.39
N THR A 36 17.76 12.98 13.64
CA THR A 36 16.45 12.58 14.16
C THR A 36 15.57 13.82 14.42
N LEU A 37 14.25 13.66 14.50
CA LEU A 37 13.33 14.75 14.83
C LEU A 37 13.73 15.45 16.13
N LYS A 38 14.10 14.69 17.16
CA LYS A 38 14.53 15.21 18.46
C LYS A 38 15.78 16.09 18.32
N GLU A 39 16.80 15.61 17.62
CA GLU A 39 18.03 16.35 17.38
C GLU A 39 17.76 17.66 16.60
N MET A 40 16.90 17.61 15.60
CA MET A 40 16.54 18.79 14.81
C MET A 40 15.85 19.84 15.67
N LEU A 41 14.89 19.47 16.51
CA LEU A 41 14.23 20.38 17.45
C LEU A 41 15.23 20.97 18.48
N GLN A 42 16.11 20.16 19.03
CA GLN A 42 17.14 20.63 19.97
C GLN A 42 18.09 21.63 19.30
N LYS A 43 18.53 21.35 18.08
CA LYS A 43 19.39 22.27 17.31
C LYS A 43 18.68 23.56 16.93
N TYR A 44 17.39 23.48 16.59
CA TYR A 44 16.59 24.66 16.32
C TYR A 44 16.43 25.55 17.55
N LEU A 45 16.14 25.00 18.72
CA LEU A 45 16.06 25.76 19.97
C LEU A 45 17.39 26.43 20.32
N ALA A 46 18.51 25.70 20.20
CA ALA A 46 19.84 26.27 20.42
C ALA A 46 20.16 27.41 19.44
N PHE A 47 19.74 27.30 18.20
CA PHE A 47 19.87 28.37 17.20
C PHE A 47 19.01 29.58 17.55
N GLN A 48 17.77 29.38 17.99
CA GLN A 48 16.91 30.50 18.43
C GLN A 48 17.48 31.20 19.62
N ASP A 49 17.99 30.52 20.64
CA ASP A 49 18.67 31.10 21.78
C ASP A 49 19.85 31.98 21.32
N GLU A 50 20.71 31.46 20.45
CA GLU A 50 21.85 32.23 19.92
C GLU A 50 21.40 33.50 19.15
N VAL A 51 20.37 33.38 18.33
CA VAL A 51 19.83 34.50 17.55
C VAL A 51 19.25 35.58 18.46
N ILE A 52 18.45 35.21 19.47
CA ILE A 52 17.83 36.13 20.41
C ILE A 52 18.91 36.86 21.22
N ARG A 53 19.89 36.14 21.77
CA ARG A 53 20.99 36.78 22.51
C ARG A 53 21.76 37.77 21.64
N ARG A 54 22.10 37.41 20.43
CA ARG A 54 22.84 38.25 19.52
C ARG A 54 22.03 39.47 19.09
N ARG A 55 20.72 39.32 18.82
CA ARG A 55 19.80 40.43 18.53
C ARG A 55 19.69 41.38 19.73
N THR A 56 19.43 40.82 20.91
CA THR A 56 19.28 41.61 22.14
C THR A 56 20.57 42.35 22.50
N GLN A 57 21.74 41.74 22.33
CA GLN A 57 23.04 42.40 22.52
C GLN A 57 23.24 43.57 21.53
N PHE A 58 22.86 43.39 20.27
CA PHE A 58 22.96 44.44 19.28
C PHE A 58 22.03 45.61 19.60
N ASP A 59 20.78 45.33 19.96
CA ASP A 59 19.79 46.34 20.30
C ASP A 59 20.16 47.06 21.60
N LEU A 60 20.66 46.35 22.61
CA LEU A 60 21.19 46.90 23.84
C LEU A 60 22.34 47.88 23.58
N LYS A 61 23.34 47.45 22.80
CA LYS A 61 24.48 48.31 22.47
C LYS A 61 24.05 49.57 21.76
N LYS A 62 23.14 49.49 20.79
CA LYS A 62 22.62 50.64 20.06
C LYS A 62 21.83 51.59 20.96
N ALA A 63 21.06 51.06 21.91
CA ALA A 63 20.31 51.84 22.87
C ALA A 63 21.25 52.54 23.89
N GLU A 64 22.26 51.83 24.38
CA GLU A 64 23.28 52.42 25.27
C GLU A 64 24.06 53.57 24.59
N GLU A 65 24.48 53.39 23.33
CA GLU A 65 25.12 54.42 22.54
C GLU A 65 24.20 55.64 22.36
N ARG A 66 22.90 55.44 22.11
CA ARG A 66 21.92 56.51 21.97
C ARG A 66 21.65 57.23 23.32
N ALA A 67 21.42 56.45 24.38
CA ALA A 67 21.21 56.97 25.73
C ALA A 67 22.40 57.84 26.19
N HIS A 68 23.62 57.37 25.96
CA HIS A 68 24.84 58.09 26.28
C HIS A 68 24.91 59.46 25.58
N ILE A 69 24.51 59.54 24.31
CA ILE A 69 24.43 60.79 23.58
C ILE A 69 23.34 61.70 24.18
N LEU A 70 22.16 61.20 24.51
CA LEU A 70 21.06 61.99 25.08
C LEU A 70 21.38 62.47 26.50
N GLU A 71 22.05 61.67 27.31
CA GLU A 71 22.58 62.09 28.64
C GLU A 71 23.53 63.28 28.50
N GLY A 72 24.45 63.22 27.52
CA GLY A 72 25.32 64.34 27.18
C GLY A 72 24.55 65.58 26.77
N LEU A 73 23.53 65.45 25.93
CA LEU A 73 22.68 66.58 25.51
C LEU A 73 21.86 67.11 26.67
N ARG A 74 21.28 66.32 27.55
CA ARG A 74 20.57 66.76 28.75
C ARG A 74 21.48 67.58 29.65
N ARG A 75 22.67 67.07 29.96
CA ARG A 75 23.65 67.78 30.76
C ARG A 75 24.12 69.06 30.09
N ALA A 76 24.22 69.10 28.75
CA ALA A 76 24.59 70.28 27.98
C ALA A 76 23.50 71.35 28.01
N VAL A 77 22.22 70.97 28.08
CA VAL A 77 21.09 71.90 28.20
C VAL A 77 21.16 72.68 29.54
N ASP A 78 21.53 71.99 30.65
CA ASP A 78 21.66 72.64 31.99
C ASP A 78 22.78 73.72 32.07
N ILE A 79 23.82 73.55 31.23
CA ILE A 79 24.98 74.46 31.17
C ILE A 79 25.13 75.13 29.81
N VAL A 80 24.01 75.38 29.10
CA VAL A 80 24.01 75.81 27.71
C VAL A 80 24.68 77.18 27.52
N ASP A 81 24.48 78.13 28.42
CA ASP A 81 25.07 79.42 28.34
C ASP A 81 26.62 79.42 28.41
N GLU A 82 27.15 78.52 29.25
CA GLU A 82 28.60 78.33 29.38
C GLU A 82 29.18 77.66 28.12
N ILE A 83 28.45 76.70 27.54
CA ILE A 83 28.83 76.04 26.29
C ILE A 83 28.83 77.08 25.13
N ILE A 84 27.78 77.85 25.00
CA ILE A 84 27.73 78.93 24.01
C ILE A 84 28.88 79.92 24.16
N ALA A 85 29.22 80.31 25.40
CA ALA A 85 30.35 81.22 25.67
C ALA A 85 31.68 80.50 25.25
N ALA A 86 31.86 79.23 25.53
CA ALA A 86 33.06 78.52 25.14
C ALA A 86 33.18 78.40 23.59
N ILE A 87 32.09 78.07 22.89
CA ILE A 87 32.07 78.01 21.44
C ILE A 87 32.39 79.36 20.80
N ARG A 88 31.84 80.48 21.32
CA ARG A 88 32.12 81.82 20.83
C ARG A 88 33.56 82.32 21.09
N ALA A 89 34.21 81.74 22.07
CA ALA A 89 35.62 82.05 22.34
C ALA A 89 36.57 81.35 21.37
N CYS A 90 36.18 80.29 20.70
CA CYS A 90 36.94 79.63 19.71
C CYS A 90 37.02 80.42 18.41
N LYS A 91 38.23 80.57 17.86
CA LYS A 91 38.48 81.28 16.59
C LYS A 91 38.45 80.35 15.36
N GLY A 92 38.44 79.03 15.60
CA GLY A 92 38.39 78.01 14.57
C GLY A 92 36.97 77.52 14.32
N GLY A 93 36.86 76.46 13.48
CA GLY A 93 35.57 75.91 13.10
C GLY A 93 35.06 74.82 14.10
N LYS A 94 34.06 74.06 13.65
CA LYS A 94 33.43 72.96 14.47
C LYS A 94 34.43 72.03 15.16
N PRO A 95 35.59 71.62 14.58
CA PRO A 95 36.56 70.75 15.26
C PRO A 95 37.19 71.35 16.49
N GLU A 96 37.52 72.66 16.46
CA GLU A 96 38.09 73.42 17.59
C GLU A 96 37.03 73.60 18.70
N ALA A 97 35.79 73.93 18.34
CA ALA A 97 34.68 74.07 19.27
C ALA A 97 34.40 72.71 19.97
N LYS A 98 34.46 71.62 19.25
CA LYS A 98 34.36 70.25 19.81
C LYS A 98 35.46 69.95 20.82
N ALA A 99 36.73 70.25 20.48
CA ALA A 99 37.86 70.03 21.38
C ALA A 99 37.74 70.84 22.66
N ALA A 100 37.33 72.11 22.57
CA ALA A 100 37.11 73.02 23.70
C ALA A 100 35.97 72.54 24.65
N ILE A 101 34.89 71.99 24.08
CA ILE A 101 33.80 71.40 24.87
C ILE A 101 34.28 70.12 25.61
N MET A 102 35.05 69.27 24.93
CA MET A 102 35.63 68.07 25.54
C MET A 102 36.57 68.40 26.69
N GLU A 103 37.48 69.36 26.48
CA GLU A 103 38.48 69.71 27.48
C GLU A 103 37.87 70.45 28.69
N LYS A 104 36.95 71.36 28.45
CA LYS A 104 36.40 72.26 29.52
C LYS A 104 35.32 71.60 30.35
N PHE A 105 34.46 70.78 29.72
CA PHE A 105 33.25 70.23 30.35
C PHE A 105 33.32 68.72 30.53
N GLY A 106 34.35 68.00 30.00
CA GLY A 106 34.57 66.60 30.20
C GLY A 106 33.56 65.70 29.40
N PHE A 107 33.02 66.21 28.28
CA PHE A 107 32.25 65.44 27.37
C PHE A 107 33.17 64.60 26.49
N ASP A 108 32.71 63.45 26.09
CA ASP A 108 33.45 62.64 25.14
C ASP A 108 33.16 63.00 23.66
N ASP A 109 33.84 62.32 22.72
CA ASP A 109 33.80 62.64 21.30
C ASP A 109 32.36 62.53 20.68
N PRO A 110 31.57 61.49 20.94
CA PRO A 110 30.18 61.35 20.46
C PRO A 110 29.28 62.49 21.05
N GLN A 111 29.37 62.70 22.35
CA GLN A 111 28.58 63.74 23.05
C GLN A 111 28.92 65.13 22.55
N ALA A 112 30.22 65.51 22.50
CA ALA A 112 30.67 66.82 22.01
C ALA A 112 30.28 67.01 20.53
N THR A 113 30.31 65.99 19.71
CA THR A 113 29.85 66.04 18.32
C THR A 113 28.35 66.35 18.24
N ALA A 114 27.53 65.71 19.08
CA ALA A 114 26.11 65.93 19.15
C ALA A 114 25.80 67.34 19.63
N ILE A 115 26.50 67.85 20.66
CA ILE A 115 26.35 69.17 21.22
C ILE A 115 26.69 70.28 20.17
N VAL A 116 27.81 70.15 19.44
CA VAL A 116 28.22 71.13 18.40
C VAL A 116 27.22 71.18 17.26
N ASN A 117 26.55 70.10 16.97
CA ASN A 117 25.52 70.01 15.93
C ASN A 117 24.10 70.33 16.45
N PHE A 118 23.95 70.57 17.75
CA PHE A 118 22.65 70.86 18.36
C PHE A 118 22.12 72.22 17.88
N GLN A 119 20.87 72.24 17.46
CA GLN A 119 20.25 73.49 16.92
C GLN A 119 19.57 74.26 18.04
N LEU A 120 19.71 75.59 18.01
CA LEU A 120 19.09 76.51 19.01
C LEU A 120 17.56 76.27 19.17
N GLY A 121 16.87 75.89 18.12
CA GLY A 121 15.44 75.58 18.20
C GLY A 121 15.11 74.33 19.05
N GLN A 122 16.08 73.47 19.28
CA GLN A 122 15.94 72.26 20.12
C GLN A 122 16.07 72.55 21.62
N LEU A 123 16.41 73.86 21.98
CA LEU A 123 16.35 74.31 23.36
C LEU A 123 14.94 74.71 23.83
N ALA A 124 13.94 74.65 22.96
CA ALA A 124 12.56 74.87 23.36
C ALA A 124 12.12 73.78 24.37
N GLY A 125 11.38 74.19 25.41
CA GLY A 125 11.00 73.27 26.51
C GLY A 125 10.29 72.01 26.08
N LEU A 126 9.51 72.05 24.97
CA LEU A 126 8.88 70.87 24.41
C LEU A 126 9.88 69.85 23.82
N GLU A 127 10.99 70.33 23.25
CA GLU A 127 12.02 69.43 22.69
C GLU A 127 12.89 68.82 23.79
N ILE A 128 13.15 69.55 24.87
CA ILE A 128 13.82 69.01 26.06
C ILE A 128 13.01 67.90 26.69
N LEU A 129 11.70 68.08 26.85
CA LEU A 129 10.80 67.02 27.33
C LEU A 129 10.81 65.77 26.42
N LYS A 130 10.95 65.92 25.10
CA LYS A 130 11.10 64.79 24.20
C LYS A 130 12.41 64.03 24.45
N ILE A 131 13.52 64.75 24.68
CA ILE A 131 14.81 64.11 25.02
C ILE A 131 14.71 63.37 26.35
N GLU A 132 14.07 63.90 27.34
CA GLU A 132 13.89 63.31 28.67
C GLU A 132 12.99 62.02 28.56
N ASN A 133 11.89 62.09 27.81
CA ASN A 133 11.01 60.94 27.58
C ASN A 133 11.72 59.85 26.80
N GLU A 134 12.44 60.22 25.71
CA GLU A 134 13.23 59.25 24.93
C GLU A 134 14.29 58.56 25.81
N LEU A 135 14.95 59.32 26.66
CA LEU A 135 15.96 58.82 27.60
C LEU A 135 15.34 57.85 28.61
N GLY A 136 14.18 58.20 29.19
CA GLY A 136 13.44 57.32 30.10
C GLY A 136 13.02 56.01 29.44
N ASP A 137 12.49 56.06 28.22
CA ASP A 137 12.11 54.90 27.45
C ASP A 137 13.32 54.00 27.11
N LEU A 138 14.47 54.64 26.78
CA LEU A 138 15.70 53.90 26.51
C LEU A 138 16.24 53.21 27.76
N HIS A 139 16.24 53.87 28.92
CA HIS A 139 16.66 53.21 30.16
C HIS A 139 15.81 52.01 30.52
N THR A 140 14.50 52.10 30.38
CA THR A 140 13.58 50.99 30.60
C THR A 140 13.91 49.81 29.68
N LYS A 141 14.11 50.08 28.39
CA LYS A 141 14.49 49.03 27.41
C LYS A 141 15.87 48.41 27.71
N ILE A 142 16.84 49.25 28.10
CA ILE A 142 18.20 48.78 28.47
C ILE A 142 18.14 47.84 29.67
N ASP A 143 17.35 48.20 30.69
CA ASP A 143 17.19 47.33 31.88
C ASP A 143 16.48 46.03 31.55
N ASP A 144 15.44 46.07 30.70
CA ASP A 144 14.75 44.89 30.23
C ASP A 144 15.71 43.96 29.45
N TRP A 145 16.46 44.50 28.49
CA TRP A 145 17.39 43.68 27.69
C TRP A 145 18.57 43.15 28.49
N ARG A 146 19.07 43.91 29.46
CA ARG A 146 20.07 43.41 30.41
C ARG A 146 19.50 42.26 31.27
N GLY A 147 18.23 42.42 31.70
CA GLY A 147 17.51 41.38 32.43
C GLY A 147 17.31 40.11 31.62
N ILE A 148 17.02 40.22 30.30
CA ILE A 148 16.88 39.06 29.39
C ILE A 148 18.24 38.36 29.21
N LEU A 149 19.32 39.14 28.99
CA LEU A 149 20.65 38.56 28.76
C LEU A 149 21.28 37.94 30.02
N ALA A 150 20.85 38.35 31.21
CA ALA A 150 21.35 37.82 32.48
C ALA A 150 20.69 36.51 32.91
N ASP A 151 19.54 36.12 32.34
CA ASP A 151 18.73 34.99 32.78
C ASP A 151 18.31 34.13 31.59
N ASP A 152 18.84 32.90 31.53
CA ASP A 152 18.53 31.91 30.48
C ASP A 152 17.02 31.61 30.40
N ALA A 153 16.31 31.65 31.55
CA ALA A 153 14.87 31.39 31.56
C ALA A 153 14.10 32.50 30.82
N LYS A 154 14.55 33.74 30.92
CA LYS A 154 13.94 34.87 30.20
C LYS A 154 14.21 34.78 28.69
N VAL A 155 15.38 34.35 28.27
CA VAL A 155 15.66 34.09 26.85
C VAL A 155 14.73 33.04 26.30
N LEU A 156 14.53 31.91 27.03
CA LEU A 156 13.58 30.87 26.63
C LEU A 156 12.13 31.36 26.60
N GLN A 157 11.74 32.26 27.52
CA GLN A 157 10.43 32.89 27.50
C GLN A 157 10.22 33.72 26.22
N VAL A 158 11.21 34.49 25.78
CA VAL A 158 11.13 35.24 24.50
C VAL A 158 10.99 34.28 23.32
N VAL A 159 11.72 33.14 23.31
CA VAL A 159 11.55 32.10 22.29
C VAL A 159 10.12 31.55 22.27
N GLU A 160 9.57 31.25 23.46
CA GLU A 160 8.21 30.70 23.60
C GLU A 160 7.17 31.73 23.11
N ASP A 161 7.29 33.00 23.50
CA ASP A 161 6.36 34.06 23.11
C ASP A 161 6.36 34.27 21.59
N GLU A 162 7.54 34.28 20.96
CA GLU A 162 7.65 34.44 19.51
C GLU A 162 7.07 33.22 18.77
N LEU A 163 7.30 31.99 19.26
CA LEU A 163 6.73 30.78 18.69
C LEU A 163 5.20 30.72 18.85
N ASN A 164 4.68 31.13 20.00
CA ASN A 164 3.24 31.19 20.24
C ASN A 164 2.56 32.23 19.33
N ALA A 165 3.17 33.40 19.12
CA ALA A 165 2.67 34.39 18.18
C ALA A 165 2.62 33.85 16.74
N MET A 166 3.62 33.05 16.32
CA MET A 166 3.62 32.39 15.03
C MET A 166 2.55 31.31 14.93
N ARG A 167 2.35 30.55 16.03
CA ARG A 167 1.29 29.54 16.12
C ARG A 167 -0.10 30.16 16.00
N GLU A 168 -0.37 31.26 16.69
CA GLU A 168 -1.66 31.96 16.62
C GLU A 168 -1.95 32.50 15.22
N LYS A 169 -0.92 33.01 14.54
CA LYS A 169 -1.07 33.61 13.22
C LYS A 169 -1.19 32.60 12.08
N TYR A 170 -0.50 31.46 12.17
CA TYR A 170 -0.34 30.50 11.07
C TYR A 170 -0.74 29.07 11.42
N GLY A 171 -1.11 28.80 12.68
CA GLY A 171 -1.52 27.47 13.10
C GLY A 171 -2.84 27.07 12.47
N ASP A 172 -2.90 25.86 11.92
CA ASP A 172 -4.12 25.21 11.47
C ASP A 172 -4.27 23.85 12.17
N ASP A 173 -5.47 23.31 12.13
CA ASP A 173 -5.75 22.00 12.71
C ASP A 173 -5.09 20.89 11.89
N ARG A 174 -4.64 19.84 12.58
CA ARG A 174 -4.06 18.68 11.92
C ARG A 174 -5.12 17.99 11.06
N ARG A 175 -4.86 17.85 9.75
CA ARG A 175 -5.77 17.23 8.78
C ARG A 175 -5.75 15.70 8.85
N THR A 176 -4.66 15.13 9.37
CA THR A 176 -4.45 13.68 9.45
C THR A 176 -4.63 13.23 10.89
N GLU A 177 -5.50 12.27 11.14
CA GLU A 177 -5.66 11.66 12.44
C GLU A 177 -4.46 10.80 12.81
N ILE A 178 -4.00 10.88 14.05
CA ILE A 178 -3.01 9.95 14.60
C ILE A 178 -3.80 8.87 15.33
N ALA A 179 -3.97 7.71 14.69
CA ALA A 179 -4.58 6.55 15.30
C ALA A 179 -3.48 5.59 15.80
N HIS A 180 -3.62 5.10 17.03
CA HIS A 180 -2.84 3.96 17.49
C HIS A 180 -3.50 2.69 16.95
N VAL A 181 -3.15 2.33 15.73
CA VAL A 181 -3.56 1.04 15.17
C VAL A 181 -2.69 -0.02 15.85
N SER A 182 -3.26 -0.71 16.81
CA SER A 182 -2.66 -1.91 17.39
C SER A 182 -2.95 -3.08 16.45
N GLY A 183 -2.08 -3.31 15.50
CA GLY A 183 -2.16 -4.42 14.54
C GLY A 183 -1.95 -3.93 13.10
N GLU A 184 -1.30 -4.73 12.32
CA GLU A 184 -1.35 -4.62 10.87
C GLU A 184 -2.83 -4.82 10.48
N VAL A 185 -3.47 -3.79 9.95
CA VAL A 185 -4.80 -3.96 9.32
C VAL A 185 -4.53 -4.86 8.12
N ASP A 186 -5.01 -6.10 8.20
CA ASP A 186 -4.94 -6.99 7.04
C ASP A 186 -5.77 -6.33 5.93
N ILE A 187 -5.20 -6.23 4.73
CA ILE A 187 -5.90 -5.69 3.56
C ILE A 187 -7.22 -6.42 3.36
N GLU A 188 -7.28 -7.67 3.77
CA GLU A 188 -8.45 -8.53 3.73
C GLU A 188 -9.59 -8.00 4.61
N ASP A 189 -9.29 -7.41 5.77
CA ASP A 189 -10.31 -6.82 6.68
C ASP A 189 -11.02 -5.58 6.08
N LEU A 190 -10.41 -4.96 5.07
CA LEU A 190 -10.97 -3.79 4.37
C LEU A 190 -11.82 -4.17 3.14
N ILE A 191 -11.77 -5.42 2.71
CA ILE A 191 -12.49 -5.91 1.53
C ILE A 191 -13.77 -6.59 1.99
N PRO A 192 -14.95 -6.19 1.49
CA PRO A 192 -16.19 -6.86 1.87
C PRO A 192 -16.15 -8.33 1.41
N GLU A 193 -16.58 -9.22 2.29
CA GLU A 193 -16.77 -10.61 1.96
C GLU A 193 -18.06 -10.78 1.16
N GLU A 194 -17.94 -11.16 -0.10
CA GLU A 194 -19.05 -11.32 -1.03
C GLU A 194 -18.90 -12.62 -1.81
N GLU A 195 -20.04 -13.30 -2.07
CA GLU A 195 -20.05 -14.42 -3.01
C GLU A 195 -19.96 -13.91 -4.45
N SER A 196 -18.97 -14.41 -5.18
CA SER A 196 -18.71 -14.05 -6.56
C SER A 196 -18.65 -15.27 -7.46
N VAL A 197 -19.10 -15.10 -8.71
CA VAL A 197 -18.94 -16.08 -9.79
C VAL A 197 -17.60 -15.83 -10.47
N PHE A 198 -16.73 -16.81 -10.43
CA PHE A 198 -15.45 -16.81 -11.13
C PHE A 198 -15.59 -17.54 -12.46
N THR A 199 -15.09 -16.91 -13.51
CA THR A 199 -15.17 -17.45 -14.88
C THR A 199 -13.79 -17.44 -15.50
N LEU A 200 -13.34 -18.59 -16.03
CA LEU A 200 -12.12 -18.73 -16.82
C LEU A 200 -12.50 -19.20 -18.22
N THR A 201 -11.96 -18.57 -19.24
CA THR A 201 -12.14 -19.00 -20.63
C THR A 201 -10.98 -19.84 -21.12
N HIS A 202 -11.20 -20.60 -22.19
CA HIS A 202 -10.17 -21.41 -22.84
C HIS A 202 -8.95 -20.59 -23.31
N ALA A 203 -9.18 -19.35 -23.75
CA ALA A 203 -8.12 -18.41 -24.12
C ALA A 203 -7.39 -17.77 -22.90
N GLY A 204 -7.72 -18.21 -21.67
CA GLY A 204 -7.06 -17.76 -20.45
C GLY A 204 -7.54 -16.39 -19.91
N TYR A 205 -8.74 -15.94 -20.28
CA TYR A 205 -9.32 -14.75 -19.67
C TYR A 205 -10.09 -15.10 -18.40
N ILE A 206 -9.80 -14.38 -17.33
CA ILE A 206 -10.44 -14.57 -16.03
C ILE A 206 -11.12 -13.30 -15.56
N LYS A 207 -12.26 -13.46 -14.87
CA LYS A 207 -12.95 -12.41 -14.14
C LYS A 207 -13.74 -12.98 -12.97
N ARG A 208 -14.10 -12.11 -12.02
CA ARG A 208 -15.12 -12.37 -11.02
C ARG A 208 -16.30 -11.41 -11.19
N GLN A 209 -17.47 -11.82 -10.75
CA GLN A 209 -18.68 -11.02 -10.73
C GLN A 209 -19.49 -11.36 -9.48
N PRO A 210 -20.16 -10.38 -8.83
CA PRO A 210 -21.09 -10.67 -7.75
C PRO A 210 -22.14 -11.70 -8.18
N SER A 211 -22.48 -12.64 -7.29
CA SER A 211 -23.40 -13.74 -7.58
C SER A 211 -24.81 -13.29 -7.93
N ASP A 212 -25.25 -12.12 -7.40
CA ASP A 212 -26.56 -11.51 -7.68
C ASP A 212 -26.76 -11.09 -9.15
N THR A 213 -25.65 -10.99 -9.91
CA THR A 213 -25.69 -10.68 -11.35
C THR A 213 -26.32 -11.81 -12.17
N TYR A 214 -26.34 -13.03 -11.63
CA TYR A 214 -26.88 -14.24 -12.29
C TYR A 214 -28.21 -14.63 -11.64
N GLN A 215 -29.29 -14.52 -12.41
CA GLN A 215 -30.62 -14.95 -12.00
C GLN A 215 -31.01 -16.25 -12.71
N ALA A 216 -31.50 -17.23 -11.93
CA ALA A 216 -31.99 -18.48 -12.49
C ALA A 216 -33.16 -18.22 -13.48
N GLN A 217 -33.07 -18.80 -14.67
CA GLN A 217 -34.09 -18.66 -15.71
C GLN A 217 -34.89 -19.95 -15.88
N ARG A 218 -36.20 -19.80 -16.16
CA ARG A 218 -37.07 -20.94 -16.46
C ARG A 218 -36.81 -21.49 -17.86
N ARG A 219 -37.14 -22.77 -18.08
CA ARG A 219 -37.09 -23.44 -19.41
C ARG A 219 -37.77 -22.55 -20.46
N GLY A 220 -37.10 -22.34 -21.60
CA GLY A 220 -37.57 -21.51 -22.69
C GLY A 220 -37.23 -20.00 -22.57
N GLY A 221 -36.52 -19.59 -21.56
CA GLY A 221 -35.95 -18.24 -21.42
C GLY A 221 -34.86 -17.96 -22.48
N ARG A 222 -34.58 -16.69 -22.75
CA ARG A 222 -33.56 -16.27 -23.75
C ARG A 222 -32.11 -16.48 -23.27
N GLY A 223 -31.89 -16.92 -22.03
CA GLY A 223 -30.57 -16.97 -21.43
C GLY A 223 -29.98 -15.58 -21.20
N ILE A 224 -28.89 -15.52 -20.44
CA ILE A 224 -28.17 -14.27 -20.16
C ILE A 224 -26.77 -14.40 -20.77
N THR A 225 -26.34 -13.40 -21.54
CA THR A 225 -24.97 -13.35 -22.05
C THR A 225 -24.04 -13.04 -20.89
N ALA A 226 -23.24 -14.01 -20.49
CA ALA A 226 -22.32 -13.90 -19.36
C ALA A 226 -20.95 -13.33 -19.73
N LEU A 227 -20.57 -13.39 -21.00
CA LEU A 227 -19.24 -12.99 -21.46
C LEU A 227 -19.28 -12.54 -22.93
N SER A 228 -18.59 -11.44 -23.25
CA SER A 228 -18.23 -11.11 -24.63
C SER A 228 -16.99 -11.90 -25.02
N ARG A 229 -17.16 -12.87 -25.89
CA ARG A 229 -16.08 -13.76 -26.34
C ARG A 229 -15.54 -13.37 -27.71
N LYS A 230 -14.30 -13.74 -28.00
CA LYS A 230 -13.79 -13.79 -29.37
C LYS A 230 -14.40 -15.00 -30.10
N ASP A 231 -14.40 -14.96 -31.43
CA ASP A 231 -14.66 -16.15 -32.22
C ASP A 231 -13.68 -17.23 -31.75
N GLU A 232 -14.20 -18.45 -31.45
CA GLU A 232 -13.45 -19.62 -30.97
C GLU A 232 -13.13 -19.67 -29.45
N ASP A 233 -13.41 -18.64 -28.62
CA ASP A 233 -13.23 -18.72 -27.17
C ASP A 233 -14.54 -19.21 -26.49
N PHE A 234 -14.40 -19.98 -25.41
CA PHE A 234 -15.52 -20.50 -24.61
C PHE A 234 -15.16 -20.55 -23.13
N VAL A 235 -16.19 -20.57 -22.26
CA VAL A 235 -16.00 -20.70 -20.83
C VAL A 235 -15.57 -22.14 -20.52
N GLU A 236 -14.43 -22.32 -19.89
CA GLU A 236 -13.89 -23.61 -19.51
C GLU A 236 -14.24 -23.97 -18.07
N GLU A 237 -14.08 -23.02 -17.15
CA GLU A 237 -14.40 -23.19 -15.74
C GLU A 237 -15.29 -22.05 -15.23
N LEU A 238 -16.30 -22.40 -14.45
CA LEU A 238 -17.19 -21.47 -13.76
C LEU A 238 -17.54 -22.04 -12.39
N PHE A 239 -17.36 -21.26 -11.32
CA PHE A 239 -17.75 -21.66 -9.97
C PHE A 239 -18.01 -20.46 -9.06
N LEU A 240 -18.66 -20.71 -7.93
CA LEU A 240 -18.91 -19.75 -6.87
C LEU A 240 -17.84 -19.84 -5.78
N ALA A 241 -17.32 -18.68 -5.35
CA ALA A 241 -16.42 -18.58 -4.21
C ALA A 241 -16.58 -17.20 -3.53
N SER A 242 -16.21 -17.14 -2.25
CA SER A 242 -16.09 -15.86 -1.54
C SER A 242 -14.88 -15.05 -2.06
N THR A 243 -14.97 -13.74 -2.00
CA THR A 243 -13.83 -12.84 -2.24
C THR A 243 -12.64 -13.17 -1.33
N HIS A 244 -12.88 -13.70 -0.13
CA HIS A 244 -11.86 -14.08 0.85
C HIS A 244 -11.35 -15.51 0.71
N ASP A 245 -11.98 -16.34 -0.10
CA ASP A 245 -11.50 -17.70 -0.36
C ASP A 245 -10.15 -17.70 -1.10
N TYR A 246 -9.35 -18.71 -0.86
CA TYR A 246 -8.20 -19.01 -1.71
C TYR A 246 -8.65 -19.76 -2.95
N ILE A 247 -8.13 -19.35 -4.09
CA ILE A 247 -8.32 -20.01 -5.37
C ILE A 247 -6.97 -20.59 -5.80
N LEU A 248 -6.95 -21.90 -6.02
CA LEU A 248 -5.81 -22.61 -6.59
C LEU A 248 -5.96 -22.69 -8.10
N PHE A 249 -4.92 -22.31 -8.80
CA PHE A 249 -4.78 -22.43 -10.24
C PHE A 249 -3.78 -23.52 -10.53
N VAL A 250 -4.24 -24.58 -11.16
CA VAL A 250 -3.42 -25.74 -11.49
C VAL A 250 -3.17 -25.77 -12.98
N THR A 251 -1.91 -26.04 -13.38
CA THR A 251 -1.49 -25.97 -14.78
C THR A 251 -1.22 -27.34 -15.38
N ASP A 252 -1.25 -27.43 -16.69
CA ASP A 252 -0.94 -28.62 -17.49
C ASP A 252 0.50 -29.13 -17.25
N MET A 253 1.41 -28.23 -16.83
CA MET A 253 2.80 -28.57 -16.45
C MET A 253 2.93 -29.10 -15.02
N GLY A 254 1.81 -29.26 -14.30
CA GLY A 254 1.81 -29.79 -12.93
C GLY A 254 2.25 -28.81 -11.87
N ARG A 255 2.10 -27.53 -12.10
CA ARG A 255 2.35 -26.46 -11.13
C ARG A 255 1.03 -25.98 -10.53
N VAL A 256 1.12 -25.37 -9.33
CA VAL A 256 0.00 -24.76 -8.64
C VAL A 256 0.36 -23.37 -8.20
N TYR A 257 -0.56 -22.42 -8.42
CA TYR A 257 -0.52 -21.04 -7.97
C TYR A 257 -1.70 -20.76 -7.07
N ARG A 258 -1.62 -19.76 -6.22
CA ARG A 258 -2.67 -19.39 -5.27
C ARG A 258 -2.90 -17.90 -5.29
N LEU A 259 -4.17 -17.50 -5.39
CA LEU A 259 -4.61 -16.11 -5.21
C LEU A 259 -5.80 -16.07 -4.26
N LYS A 260 -6.01 -14.94 -3.61
CA LYS A 260 -7.27 -14.63 -2.94
C LYS A 260 -8.32 -14.24 -3.99
N GLY A 261 -9.60 -14.57 -3.73
CA GLY A 261 -10.67 -14.23 -4.65
C GLY A 261 -10.74 -12.76 -5.02
N TYR A 262 -10.52 -11.85 -4.06
CA TYR A 262 -10.51 -10.40 -4.29
C TYR A 262 -9.37 -9.93 -5.22
N GLN A 263 -8.31 -10.71 -5.41
CA GLN A 263 -7.20 -10.37 -6.32
C GLN A 263 -7.57 -10.61 -7.79
N VAL A 264 -8.64 -11.37 -8.05
CA VAL A 264 -9.17 -11.55 -9.40
C VAL A 264 -9.99 -10.32 -9.78
N TYR A 265 -9.74 -9.79 -10.98
CA TYR A 265 -10.42 -8.61 -11.51
C TYR A 265 -11.95 -8.75 -11.50
N GLU A 266 -12.62 -7.75 -10.91
CA GLU A 266 -14.07 -7.63 -10.99
C GLU A 266 -14.48 -7.01 -12.31
N GLY A 267 -15.15 -7.80 -13.12
CA GLY A 267 -15.57 -7.38 -14.45
C GLY A 267 -17.08 -7.18 -14.57
N SER A 268 -17.50 -6.28 -15.45
CA SER A 268 -18.91 -6.18 -15.82
C SER A 268 -19.39 -7.49 -16.49
N ARG A 269 -20.70 -7.72 -16.53
CA ARG A 269 -21.30 -8.93 -17.11
C ARG A 269 -20.78 -9.26 -18.51
N THR A 270 -20.64 -8.27 -19.37
CA THR A 270 -20.22 -8.44 -20.76
C THR A 270 -18.71 -8.28 -20.97
N SER A 271 -17.94 -7.90 -19.94
CA SER A 271 -16.50 -7.75 -20.08
C SER A 271 -15.83 -9.09 -20.32
N ARG A 272 -14.71 -9.08 -21.06
CA ARG A 272 -13.88 -10.29 -21.29
C ARG A 272 -13.12 -10.72 -20.05
N GLY A 273 -12.83 -9.80 -19.13
CA GLY A 273 -11.89 -10.02 -18.02
C GLY A 273 -10.44 -9.71 -18.39
N VAL A 274 -9.52 -10.16 -17.57
CA VAL A 274 -8.08 -9.97 -17.71
C VAL A 274 -7.43 -11.30 -18.06
N ASN A 275 -6.40 -11.28 -18.90
CA ASN A 275 -5.66 -12.50 -19.20
C ASN A 275 -4.90 -12.97 -17.95
N ILE A 276 -5.01 -14.24 -17.64
CA ILE A 276 -4.46 -14.87 -16.43
C ILE A 276 -2.94 -14.75 -16.32
N VAL A 277 -2.24 -14.61 -17.44
CA VAL A 277 -0.76 -14.38 -17.44
C VAL A 277 -0.38 -13.03 -16.80
N ASN A 278 -1.32 -12.11 -16.69
CA ASN A 278 -1.10 -10.84 -15.97
C ASN A 278 -1.23 -10.99 -14.45
N LEU A 279 -1.88 -12.06 -13.98
CA LEU A 279 -2.09 -12.34 -12.57
C LEU A 279 -1.10 -13.37 -12.03
N LEU A 280 -0.75 -14.36 -12.87
CA LEU A 280 0.13 -15.47 -12.51
C LEU A 280 1.39 -15.45 -13.37
N PRO A 281 2.59 -15.60 -12.78
CA PRO A 281 3.85 -15.71 -13.51
C PRO A 281 4.00 -17.10 -14.14
N LEU A 282 3.16 -17.38 -15.14
CA LEU A 282 3.19 -18.63 -15.88
C LEU A 282 4.47 -18.75 -16.72
N GLN A 283 4.93 -19.98 -16.94
CA GLN A 283 6.05 -20.26 -17.83
C GLN A 283 5.61 -20.23 -19.31
N ASP A 284 6.55 -20.12 -20.23
CA ASP A 284 6.23 -20.15 -21.65
C ASP A 284 5.52 -21.45 -22.05
N GLY A 285 4.33 -21.32 -22.62
CA GLY A 285 3.49 -22.46 -23.01
C GLY A 285 2.69 -23.11 -21.88
N GLU A 286 2.83 -22.63 -20.64
CA GLU A 286 2.05 -23.13 -19.48
C GLU A 286 0.60 -22.66 -19.55
N GLN A 287 -0.36 -23.57 -19.35
CA GLN A 287 -1.79 -23.28 -19.39
C GLN A 287 -2.47 -23.74 -18.10
N VAL A 288 -3.42 -22.94 -17.59
CA VAL A 288 -4.24 -23.30 -16.44
C VAL A 288 -5.31 -24.30 -16.91
N THR A 289 -5.34 -25.47 -16.29
CA THR A 289 -6.28 -26.56 -16.61
C THR A 289 -7.40 -26.70 -15.57
N SER A 290 -7.21 -26.17 -14.38
CA SER A 290 -8.23 -26.22 -13.32
C SER A 290 -8.13 -25.03 -12.38
N MET A 291 -9.28 -24.49 -11.99
CA MET A 291 -9.43 -23.53 -10.89
C MET A 291 -10.21 -24.19 -9.75
N LEU A 292 -9.73 -24.07 -8.52
CA LEU A 292 -10.33 -24.74 -7.38
C LEU A 292 -10.50 -23.76 -6.21
N ARG A 293 -11.70 -23.68 -5.66
CA ARG A 293 -11.96 -23.01 -4.39
C ARG A 293 -11.38 -23.85 -3.25
N VAL A 294 -10.63 -23.24 -2.35
CA VAL A 294 -10.17 -23.85 -1.11
C VAL A 294 -10.89 -23.19 0.05
N PRO A 295 -11.95 -23.78 0.57
CA PRO A 295 -12.65 -23.28 1.73
C PRO A 295 -11.80 -23.46 2.99
N GLY A 296 -11.92 -22.55 3.97
CA GLY A 296 -11.20 -22.65 5.24
C GLY A 296 -9.76 -22.13 5.22
N GLY A 297 -9.34 -21.52 4.13
CA GLY A 297 -8.04 -20.81 4.05
C GLY A 297 -6.84 -21.74 4.23
N ASP A 298 -5.88 -21.34 5.07
CA ASP A 298 -4.65 -22.09 5.32
C ASP A 298 -4.87 -23.36 6.17
N ASN A 299 -6.03 -23.52 6.77
CA ASN A 299 -6.44 -24.68 7.57
C ASN A 299 -7.33 -25.68 6.78
N ALA A 300 -7.32 -25.60 5.46
CA ALA A 300 -8.14 -26.48 4.63
C ALA A 300 -7.75 -27.96 4.82
N GLU A 301 -8.75 -28.76 5.12
CA GLU A 301 -8.62 -30.22 5.25
C GLU A 301 -8.88 -30.91 3.91
N GLY A 302 -8.38 -32.12 3.76
CA GLY A 302 -8.56 -32.94 2.55
C GLY A 302 -7.32 -33.02 1.68
N TYR A 303 -7.54 -33.42 0.43
CA TYR A 303 -6.48 -33.74 -0.52
C TYR A 303 -6.70 -33.04 -1.86
N LEU A 304 -5.58 -32.64 -2.47
CA LEU A 304 -5.55 -32.27 -3.88
C LEU A 304 -5.28 -33.52 -4.70
N THR A 305 -6.32 -33.99 -5.38
CA THR A 305 -6.27 -35.19 -6.22
C THR A 305 -6.15 -34.78 -7.67
N MET A 306 -5.09 -35.23 -8.32
CA MET A 306 -4.68 -34.85 -9.67
C MET A 306 -4.68 -36.09 -10.58
N VAL A 307 -5.16 -35.92 -11.81
CA VAL A 307 -5.16 -36.98 -12.82
C VAL A 307 -4.60 -36.46 -14.14
N THR A 308 -3.64 -37.17 -14.70
CA THR A 308 -3.01 -36.83 -15.98
C THR A 308 -3.73 -37.42 -17.19
N LYS A 309 -3.46 -36.89 -18.37
CA LYS A 309 -3.98 -37.44 -19.64
C LYS A 309 -3.55 -38.88 -19.89
N ALA A 310 -2.36 -39.25 -19.42
CA ALA A 310 -1.88 -40.67 -19.52
C ALA A 310 -2.46 -41.59 -18.43
N GLY A 311 -3.41 -41.12 -17.60
CA GLY A 311 -4.11 -41.95 -16.63
C GLY A 311 -3.33 -42.24 -15.35
N VAL A 312 -2.43 -41.34 -14.95
CA VAL A 312 -1.73 -41.33 -13.65
C VAL A 312 -2.56 -40.53 -12.67
N ILE A 313 -2.75 -41.04 -11.45
CA ILE A 313 -3.40 -40.37 -10.33
C ILE A 313 -2.41 -40.09 -9.23
N LYS A 314 -2.53 -38.92 -8.62
CA LYS A 314 -1.78 -38.54 -7.44
C LYS A 314 -2.68 -37.82 -6.45
N ARG A 315 -2.51 -38.12 -5.18
CA ARG A 315 -3.19 -37.45 -4.06
C ARG A 315 -2.16 -36.83 -3.11
N THR A 316 -2.35 -35.57 -2.73
CA THR A 316 -1.45 -34.84 -1.83
C THR A 316 -2.30 -34.06 -0.85
N ALA A 317 -1.98 -34.10 0.45
CA ALA A 317 -2.72 -33.34 1.46
C ALA A 317 -2.68 -31.82 1.18
N LEU A 318 -3.83 -31.14 1.30
CA LEU A 318 -3.97 -29.70 1.07
C LEU A 318 -3.04 -28.85 1.95
N ALA A 319 -2.75 -29.30 3.17
CA ALA A 319 -1.79 -28.65 4.07
C ALA A 319 -0.39 -28.46 3.44
N ASN A 320 -0.01 -29.28 2.46
CA ASN A 320 1.26 -29.12 1.73
C ASN A 320 1.26 -27.91 0.78
N TYR A 321 0.12 -27.26 0.59
CA TYR A 321 -0.08 -26.10 -0.29
C TYR A 321 -0.45 -24.82 0.46
N SER A 322 -0.34 -24.81 1.81
CA SER A 322 -0.59 -23.61 2.63
C SER A 322 0.35 -22.45 2.31
N ASN A 323 1.59 -22.73 1.92
CA ASN A 323 2.61 -21.73 1.61
C ASN A 323 3.04 -21.83 0.13
N ILE A 324 2.23 -21.25 -0.76
CA ILE A 324 2.58 -21.14 -2.19
C ILE A 324 3.23 -19.79 -2.42
N ARG A 325 4.48 -19.80 -2.89
CA ARG A 325 5.20 -18.58 -3.29
C ARG A 325 4.61 -18.02 -4.58
N LYS A 326 4.83 -16.72 -4.83
CA LYS A 326 4.36 -16.06 -6.08
C LYS A 326 4.74 -16.81 -7.35
N ASN A 327 5.92 -17.47 -7.39
CA ASN A 327 6.39 -18.25 -8.54
C ASN A 327 5.74 -19.64 -8.67
N GLY A 328 4.70 -19.94 -7.87
CA GLY A 328 4.05 -21.22 -7.85
C GLY A 328 4.87 -22.33 -7.20
N LEU A 329 4.26 -23.50 -7.08
CA LEU A 329 4.89 -24.72 -6.56
C LEU A 329 4.68 -25.88 -7.55
N ILE A 330 5.63 -26.80 -7.62
CA ILE A 330 5.43 -28.07 -8.31
C ILE A 330 4.45 -28.91 -7.48
N ALA A 331 3.32 -29.29 -8.08
CA ALA A 331 2.29 -30.11 -7.48
C ALA A 331 2.43 -31.59 -7.84
N ILE A 332 2.94 -31.89 -9.03
CA ILE A 332 3.19 -33.22 -9.53
C ILE A 332 4.36 -33.18 -10.52
N ASN A 333 5.23 -34.21 -10.49
CA ASN A 333 6.19 -34.42 -11.56
C ASN A 333 5.53 -35.26 -12.66
N LEU A 334 5.52 -34.76 -13.86
CA LEU A 334 4.94 -35.42 -15.02
C LEU A 334 5.96 -36.34 -15.70
N ASN A 335 5.47 -37.43 -16.28
CA ASN A 335 6.26 -38.25 -17.21
C ASN A 335 6.46 -37.49 -18.53
N GLU A 336 7.47 -37.85 -19.29
CA GLU A 336 7.74 -37.27 -20.60
C GLU A 336 6.52 -37.45 -21.53
N GLY A 337 6.07 -36.36 -22.14
CA GLY A 337 4.91 -36.33 -23.03
C GLY A 337 3.54 -36.38 -22.36
N ASP A 338 3.46 -36.43 -21.02
CA ASP A 338 2.20 -36.39 -20.27
C ASP A 338 1.85 -34.96 -19.85
N SER A 339 0.59 -34.70 -19.55
CA SER A 339 0.13 -33.40 -19.05
C SER A 339 -0.95 -33.60 -17.98
N LEU A 340 -0.95 -32.69 -16.98
CA LEU A 340 -1.99 -32.69 -15.97
C LEU A 340 -3.26 -32.05 -16.57
N ALA A 341 -4.38 -32.76 -16.45
CA ALA A 341 -5.63 -32.29 -17.04
C ALA A 341 -6.76 -32.09 -16.03
N TRP A 342 -6.82 -32.87 -14.99
CA TRP A 342 -7.89 -32.77 -13.99
C TRP A 342 -7.34 -32.69 -12.59
N THR A 343 -7.89 -31.78 -11.83
CA THR A 343 -7.59 -31.64 -10.41
C THR A 343 -8.89 -31.45 -9.64
N ARG A 344 -9.04 -32.11 -8.51
CA ARG A 344 -10.19 -32.01 -7.62
C ARG A 344 -9.73 -31.97 -6.16
N ILE A 345 -10.49 -31.30 -5.32
CA ILE A 345 -10.34 -31.44 -3.88
C ILE A 345 -11.20 -32.61 -3.43
N THR A 346 -10.61 -33.52 -2.64
CA THR A 346 -11.26 -34.71 -2.13
C THR A 346 -11.13 -34.81 -0.61
N SER A 347 -12.08 -35.51 0.02
CA SER A 347 -12.17 -35.61 1.49
C SER A 347 -11.19 -36.63 2.10
N GLY A 348 -10.72 -37.57 1.34
CA GLY A 348 -9.95 -38.73 1.82
C GLY A 348 -10.73 -40.03 1.77
N GLU A 349 -12.04 -39.99 1.60
CA GLU A 349 -12.94 -41.15 1.53
C GLU A 349 -13.77 -41.18 0.24
N ASP A 350 -13.46 -40.31 -0.71
CA ASP A 350 -14.20 -40.17 -1.94
C ASP A 350 -13.92 -41.30 -2.93
N GLU A 351 -14.90 -41.55 -3.78
CA GLU A 351 -14.74 -42.38 -4.97
C GLU A 351 -14.65 -41.50 -6.21
N LEU A 352 -13.80 -41.88 -7.12
CA LEU A 352 -13.54 -41.18 -8.35
C LEU A 352 -13.95 -42.01 -9.55
N ILE A 353 -14.54 -41.35 -10.55
CA ILE A 353 -14.77 -41.95 -11.86
C ILE A 353 -13.85 -41.30 -12.88
N VAL A 354 -13.07 -42.12 -13.60
CA VAL A 354 -12.13 -41.70 -14.62
C VAL A 354 -12.56 -42.27 -15.96
N ALA A 355 -12.81 -41.43 -16.95
CA ALA A 355 -13.25 -41.85 -18.27
C ALA A 355 -12.18 -41.56 -19.35
N THR A 356 -12.19 -42.43 -20.38
CA THR A 356 -11.26 -42.33 -21.50
C THR A 356 -11.95 -41.92 -22.80
N ARG A 357 -11.19 -41.40 -23.73
CA ARG A 357 -11.63 -40.98 -25.06
C ARG A 357 -12.26 -42.14 -25.85
N ASN A 358 -11.73 -43.35 -25.70
CA ASN A 358 -12.25 -44.55 -26.34
C ASN A 358 -13.46 -45.19 -25.62
N GLY A 359 -14.07 -44.45 -24.68
CA GLY A 359 -15.34 -44.84 -24.06
C GLY A 359 -15.23 -45.85 -22.92
N MET A 360 -14.08 -46.02 -22.31
CA MET A 360 -13.92 -46.77 -21.07
C MET A 360 -14.06 -45.86 -19.85
N ALA A 361 -14.51 -46.39 -18.70
CA ALA A 361 -14.50 -45.69 -17.43
C ALA A 361 -14.18 -46.66 -16.28
N ILE A 362 -13.50 -46.15 -15.28
CA ILE A 362 -13.19 -46.88 -14.06
C ILE A 362 -13.65 -46.05 -12.85
N ARG A 363 -14.37 -46.68 -11.92
CA ARG A 363 -14.69 -46.14 -10.61
C ARG A 363 -13.74 -46.72 -9.59
N ILE A 364 -13.01 -45.91 -8.87
CA ILE A 364 -11.98 -46.29 -7.91
C ILE A 364 -12.18 -45.51 -6.59
N SER A 365 -11.79 -46.17 -5.48
CA SER A 365 -11.64 -45.41 -4.23
C SER A 365 -10.37 -44.55 -4.29
N GLU A 366 -10.45 -43.32 -3.83
CA GLU A 366 -9.26 -42.45 -3.73
C GLU A 366 -8.21 -43.05 -2.78
N ASN A 367 -8.62 -43.88 -1.82
CA ASN A 367 -7.72 -44.55 -0.89
C ASN A 367 -6.80 -45.60 -1.57
N ASP A 368 -7.14 -46.09 -2.75
CA ASP A 368 -6.24 -46.90 -3.57
C ASP A 368 -4.99 -46.11 -4.00
N ALA A 369 -5.07 -44.77 -4.07
CA ALA A 369 -3.94 -43.86 -4.30
C ALA A 369 -3.46 -43.29 -2.97
N ARG A 370 -2.46 -43.90 -2.34
CA ARG A 370 -1.88 -43.39 -1.10
C ARG A 370 -1.47 -41.91 -1.23
N PRO A 371 -1.59 -41.10 -0.17
CA PRO A 371 -1.08 -39.74 -0.18
C PRO A 371 0.43 -39.71 -0.45
N LEU A 372 0.85 -38.83 -1.36
CA LEU A 372 2.24 -38.65 -1.78
C LEU A 372 2.70 -37.20 -1.62
N GLY A 373 4.00 -36.98 -1.47
CA GLY A 373 4.61 -35.69 -1.44
C GLY A 373 4.46 -34.92 -2.78
N ARG A 374 4.63 -33.60 -2.78
CA ARG A 374 4.40 -32.73 -3.95
C ARG A 374 5.16 -33.13 -5.21
N THR A 375 6.41 -33.55 -5.09
CA THR A 375 7.31 -33.87 -6.21
C THR A 375 7.19 -35.33 -6.71
N ALA A 376 6.24 -36.11 -6.21
CA ALA A 376 6.03 -37.47 -6.71
C ALA A 376 5.27 -37.46 -8.05
N THR A 377 5.45 -38.45 -8.87
CA THR A 377 4.76 -38.62 -10.17
C THR A 377 3.33 -39.20 -10.01
N GLY A 378 3.10 -40.00 -8.97
CA GLY A 378 1.80 -40.65 -8.76
C GLY A 378 1.80 -42.15 -9.14
N VAL A 379 0.59 -42.69 -9.27
CA VAL A 379 0.35 -44.11 -9.58
C VAL A 379 -0.68 -44.25 -10.69
N ARG A 380 -0.72 -45.40 -11.37
CA ARG A 380 -1.68 -45.61 -12.44
C ARG A 380 -3.12 -45.67 -11.89
N ALA A 381 -4.02 -44.84 -12.41
CA ALA A 381 -5.46 -44.86 -12.13
C ALA A 381 -6.18 -45.86 -13.04
N ILE A 382 -5.95 -45.76 -14.34
CA ILE A 382 -6.57 -46.59 -15.38
C ILE A 382 -5.50 -47.04 -16.36
N ARG A 383 -5.66 -48.24 -16.92
CA ARG A 383 -4.80 -48.75 -18.00
C ARG A 383 -5.39 -48.32 -19.33
N LEU A 384 -4.69 -47.45 -20.02
CA LEU A 384 -5.07 -46.97 -21.35
C LEU A 384 -4.60 -47.95 -22.43
N LYS A 385 -5.39 -48.06 -23.51
CA LYS A 385 -4.95 -48.68 -24.75
C LYS A 385 -4.11 -47.70 -25.57
N GLU A 386 -3.38 -48.19 -26.55
CA GLU A 386 -2.61 -47.38 -27.46
C GLU A 386 -3.51 -46.32 -28.16
N GLY A 387 -3.08 -45.06 -28.15
CA GLY A 387 -3.82 -43.93 -28.70
C GLY A 387 -5.03 -43.46 -27.87
N ASP A 388 -5.26 -44.03 -26.68
CA ASP A 388 -6.32 -43.59 -25.76
C ASP A 388 -5.80 -42.55 -24.74
N SER A 389 -6.67 -41.72 -24.23
CA SER A 389 -6.35 -40.72 -23.21
C SER A 389 -7.52 -40.57 -22.25
N VAL A 390 -7.25 -40.11 -21.04
CA VAL A 390 -8.29 -39.65 -20.11
C VAL A 390 -8.97 -38.42 -20.69
N VAL A 391 -10.29 -38.29 -20.57
CA VAL A 391 -11.08 -37.16 -21.05
C VAL A 391 -11.97 -36.55 -19.97
N GLY A 392 -12.06 -37.17 -18.79
CA GLY A 392 -12.85 -36.60 -17.69
C GLY A 392 -12.62 -37.36 -16.39
N VAL A 393 -12.70 -36.63 -15.29
CA VAL A 393 -12.61 -37.14 -13.93
C VAL A 393 -13.69 -36.46 -13.08
N GLY A 394 -14.49 -37.27 -12.37
CA GLY A 394 -15.51 -36.74 -11.45
C GLY A 394 -15.41 -37.41 -10.08
N VAL A 395 -15.76 -36.66 -9.05
CA VAL A 395 -15.99 -37.16 -7.69
C VAL A 395 -17.41 -37.75 -7.65
N VAL A 396 -17.54 -38.98 -7.21
CA VAL A 396 -18.82 -39.70 -7.11
C VAL A 396 -19.63 -39.11 -5.96
N ARG A 397 -20.88 -38.75 -6.23
CA ARG A 397 -21.88 -38.38 -5.22
C ARG A 397 -23.00 -39.41 -5.17
N GLU A 398 -23.52 -39.65 -3.99
CA GLU A 398 -24.66 -40.61 -3.83
C GLU A 398 -25.89 -40.05 -4.56
N GLY A 399 -26.58 -40.91 -5.31
CA GLY A 399 -27.74 -40.53 -6.12
C GLY A 399 -27.43 -39.77 -7.39
N ALA A 400 -26.16 -39.47 -7.68
CA ALA A 400 -25.74 -38.76 -8.89
C ALA A 400 -25.73 -39.67 -10.12
N THR A 401 -25.66 -39.02 -11.28
CA THR A 401 -25.53 -39.67 -12.57
C THR A 401 -24.29 -39.16 -13.31
N VAL A 402 -23.76 -40.00 -14.17
CA VAL A 402 -22.62 -39.69 -15.04
C VAL A 402 -23.12 -39.20 -16.38
N LEU A 403 -22.95 -37.94 -16.70
CA LEU A 403 -23.15 -37.40 -18.02
C LEU A 403 -21.89 -37.62 -18.85
N THR A 404 -22.01 -38.34 -19.95
CA THR A 404 -20.94 -38.55 -20.91
C THR A 404 -21.35 -37.91 -22.24
N VAL A 405 -20.46 -37.08 -22.81
CA VAL A 405 -20.71 -36.40 -24.09
C VAL A 405 -19.62 -36.80 -25.08
N THR A 406 -20.01 -37.04 -26.33
CA THR A 406 -19.10 -37.40 -27.42
C THR A 406 -18.69 -36.15 -28.22
N GLU A 407 -17.58 -36.24 -28.98
CA GLU A 407 -17.13 -35.20 -29.91
C GLU A 407 -18.20 -34.80 -30.95
N GLU A 408 -19.16 -35.73 -31.24
CA GLU A 408 -20.30 -35.47 -32.14
C GLU A 408 -21.49 -34.76 -31.44
N GLY A 409 -21.36 -34.40 -30.16
CA GLY A 409 -22.43 -33.74 -29.38
C GLY A 409 -23.52 -34.67 -28.86
N LYS A 410 -23.36 -35.98 -28.95
CA LYS A 410 -24.31 -36.97 -28.37
C LYS A 410 -24.01 -37.17 -26.90
N GLY A 411 -25.02 -36.98 -26.05
CA GLY A 411 -24.91 -37.16 -24.60
C GLY A 411 -25.67 -38.37 -24.10
N ARG A 412 -25.13 -39.00 -23.06
CA ARG A 412 -25.79 -40.08 -22.31
C ARG A 412 -25.63 -39.83 -20.82
N ARG A 413 -26.72 -39.99 -20.08
CA ARG A 413 -26.78 -39.96 -18.62
C ARG A 413 -26.94 -41.37 -18.08
N THR A 414 -26.04 -41.82 -17.19
CA THR A 414 -26.00 -43.17 -16.63
C THR A 414 -25.90 -43.06 -15.12
N ASP A 415 -26.66 -43.91 -14.40
CA ASP A 415 -26.60 -43.93 -12.93
C ASP A 415 -25.17 -44.29 -12.46
N VAL A 416 -24.69 -43.60 -11.46
CA VAL A 416 -23.35 -43.86 -10.89
C VAL A 416 -23.24 -45.30 -10.33
N ARG A 417 -24.36 -45.89 -9.89
CA ARG A 417 -24.42 -47.28 -9.38
C ARG A 417 -24.16 -48.34 -10.46
N ASP A 418 -24.34 -48.03 -11.73
CA ASP A 418 -24.01 -48.92 -12.84
C ASP A 418 -22.49 -49.09 -13.02
N TYR A 419 -21.69 -48.24 -12.38
CA TYR A 419 -20.24 -48.34 -12.37
C TYR A 419 -19.79 -49.00 -11.07
N ARG A 420 -19.46 -50.30 -11.14
CA ARG A 420 -18.90 -51.02 -10.00
C ARG A 420 -17.54 -50.45 -9.59
N THR A 421 -17.30 -50.31 -8.31
CA THR A 421 -15.99 -49.92 -7.78
C THR A 421 -14.95 -51.00 -8.09
N GLN A 422 -13.80 -50.59 -8.57
CA GLN A 422 -12.69 -51.44 -8.97
C GLN A 422 -11.40 -50.93 -8.34
N TYR A 423 -10.41 -51.83 -8.23
CA TYR A 423 -9.08 -51.38 -7.84
C TYR A 423 -8.42 -50.61 -8.98
N ARG A 424 -7.65 -49.58 -8.66
CA ARG A 424 -6.95 -48.71 -9.64
C ARG A 424 -6.05 -49.51 -10.60
N GLY A 425 -5.80 -48.97 -11.79
CA GLY A 425 -4.89 -49.53 -12.79
C GLY A 425 -5.52 -50.65 -13.63
N GLY A 426 -6.84 -50.92 -13.47
CA GLY A 426 -7.63 -51.76 -14.35
C GLY A 426 -7.94 -51.14 -15.69
N LEU A 427 -8.57 -51.89 -16.60
CA LEU A 427 -9.07 -51.39 -17.90
C LEU A 427 -10.39 -50.62 -17.77
N GLY A 428 -11.07 -50.72 -16.61
CA GLY A 428 -12.41 -50.18 -16.43
C GLY A 428 -13.50 -51.00 -17.15
N ILE A 429 -14.68 -50.40 -17.26
CA ILE A 429 -15.84 -50.94 -17.97
C ILE A 429 -16.20 -50.02 -19.13
N ARG A 430 -16.99 -50.53 -20.07
CA ARG A 430 -17.47 -49.76 -21.21
C ARG A 430 -18.51 -48.71 -20.72
N ASN A 431 -18.16 -47.46 -20.82
CA ASN A 431 -19.01 -46.34 -20.48
C ASN A 431 -19.87 -45.90 -21.69
N TYR A 432 -19.28 -45.85 -22.89
CA TYR A 432 -19.93 -45.43 -24.10
C TYR A 432 -19.63 -46.41 -25.24
N GLY A 433 -20.66 -46.92 -25.88
CA GLY A 433 -20.53 -48.05 -26.81
C GLY A 433 -20.83 -47.73 -28.27
N SER A 434 -21.20 -46.50 -28.62
CA SER A 434 -21.46 -46.13 -30.02
C SER A 434 -20.18 -45.69 -30.75
N LYS A 435 -20.26 -45.61 -32.09
CA LYS A 435 -19.19 -45.02 -32.89
C LYS A 435 -19.00 -43.57 -32.50
N GLY A 436 -17.78 -43.15 -32.18
CA GLY A 436 -17.40 -41.79 -31.80
C GLY A 436 -16.53 -41.77 -30.54
N HIS A 437 -15.72 -40.74 -30.39
CA HIS A 437 -14.90 -40.53 -29.22
C HIS A 437 -15.63 -39.74 -28.15
N VAL A 438 -15.38 -40.05 -26.88
CA VAL A 438 -15.90 -39.30 -25.76
C VAL A 438 -15.08 -38.00 -25.64
N ALA A 439 -15.79 -36.85 -25.61
CA ALA A 439 -15.21 -35.54 -25.43
C ALA A 439 -15.06 -35.18 -23.95
N GLY A 440 -16.00 -35.60 -23.10
CA GLY A 440 -15.96 -35.28 -21.70
C GLY A 440 -16.92 -36.09 -20.85
N LEU A 441 -16.68 -36.07 -19.54
CA LEU A 441 -17.51 -36.67 -18.50
C LEU A 441 -17.70 -35.71 -17.34
N LYS A 442 -18.94 -35.67 -16.81
CA LYS A 442 -19.26 -34.92 -15.58
C LYS A 442 -20.19 -35.74 -14.69
N VAL A 443 -19.96 -35.71 -13.38
CA VAL A 443 -20.91 -36.29 -12.41
C VAL A 443 -21.88 -35.19 -12.06
N ILE A 444 -23.17 -35.47 -12.21
CA ILE A 444 -24.26 -34.47 -12.05
C ILE A 444 -25.40 -35.09 -11.25
N ASP A 445 -26.15 -34.27 -10.55
CA ASP A 445 -27.41 -34.62 -9.91
C ASP A 445 -28.60 -33.81 -10.50
N ASP A 446 -29.78 -34.01 -9.94
CA ASP A 446 -31.00 -33.37 -10.47
C ASP A 446 -31.10 -31.86 -10.06
N THR A 447 -30.22 -31.41 -9.19
CA THR A 447 -30.14 -30.00 -8.73
C THR A 447 -29.09 -29.19 -9.49
N ASP A 448 -28.21 -29.88 -10.24
CA ASP A 448 -27.18 -29.22 -11.02
C ASP A 448 -27.78 -28.54 -12.29
N ASP A 449 -27.50 -27.30 -12.49
CA ASP A 449 -27.75 -26.57 -13.74
C ASP A 449 -26.59 -26.84 -14.73
N ILE A 450 -26.92 -27.12 -15.98
CA ILE A 450 -25.96 -27.49 -17.04
C ILE A 450 -25.97 -26.44 -18.15
#